data_3ce83b14b5d724c80b165cb929d3bf0b
#
_entry.id   3ce83b14b5d724c80b165cb929d3bf0b
#
_cell.length_a   1.000
_cell.length_b   1.000
_cell.length_c   1.000
_cell.angle_alpha   90.00
_cell.angle_beta   90.00
_cell.angle_gamma   90.00
#
_symmetry.space_group_name_H-M   'P 1'
#
loop_
_entity.id
_entity.type
_entity.pdbx_description
1 polymer ?
#
loop_
_entity_poly.entity_id
_entity_poly.type
_entity_poly.pdbx_seq_one_letter_code
_entity_poly.pdbx_strand_id
1 'polypeptide(L)'
;TQWDIINLTVNKADWVWNENVMQWEAIFDLPELTEFIYEQGAQLGYVFIGEQGVDEVQKLLPYVETYYAGDDDFGNPLYFTETISVDYQFGNPSTIAFFIKDSQLAKDPDAPQLYNFRIVLIW
;
A
#
# COMPACT_ATOMS: atom_id res chain seq x y z
N THR A 1 -8.48 25.01 -8.16
CA THR A 1 -7.95 23.70 -7.79
C THR A 1 -7.19 23.81 -6.49
N GLN A 2 -7.51 22.94 -5.56
CA GLN A 2 -6.85 22.82 -4.27
C GLN A 2 -6.28 21.42 -4.09
N TRP A 3 -5.35 21.25 -3.16
CA TRP A 3 -4.81 19.95 -2.81
C TRP A 3 -4.42 19.92 -1.34
N ASP A 4 -4.36 18.72 -0.81
CA ASP A 4 -3.86 18.45 0.52
C ASP A 4 -2.93 17.24 0.44
N ILE A 5 -1.81 17.30 1.14
CA ILE A 5 -0.81 16.24 1.16
C ILE A 5 -0.73 15.66 2.56
N ILE A 6 -0.99 14.37 2.70
CA ILE A 6 -0.93 13.66 3.96
C ILE A 6 0.17 12.61 3.87
N ASN A 7 1.14 12.69 4.76
CA ASN A 7 2.21 11.70 4.87
C ASN A 7 1.87 10.74 6.01
N LEU A 8 1.92 9.45 5.72
CA LEU A 8 1.61 8.39 6.68
C LEU A 8 2.78 7.41 6.74
N THR A 9 3.18 7.06 7.96
CA THR A 9 4.13 5.98 8.19
C THR A 9 3.37 4.79 8.74
N VAL A 10 3.44 3.67 8.04
CA VAL A 10 2.90 2.39 8.51
C VAL A 10 4.06 1.59 9.08
N ASN A 11 4.05 1.36 10.40
CA ASN A 11 5.08 0.60 11.07
C ASN A 11 4.86 -0.91 10.84
N LYS A 12 5.90 -1.69 11.01
CA LYS A 12 5.82 -3.14 10.85
C LYS A 12 4.70 -3.75 11.69
N ALA A 13 4.51 -3.27 12.91
CA ALA A 13 3.49 -3.79 13.84
C ALA A 13 2.06 -3.37 13.50
N ASP A 14 1.87 -2.41 12.58
CA ASP A 14 0.54 -1.94 12.19
C ASP A 14 -0.15 -2.89 11.20
N TRP A 15 0.60 -3.78 10.56
CA TRP A 15 0.05 -4.72 9.59
C TRP A 15 -0.61 -5.90 10.29
N VAL A 16 -1.86 -6.17 9.93
CA VAL A 16 -2.67 -7.26 10.47
C VAL A 16 -3.07 -8.19 9.33
N TRP A 17 -2.85 -9.49 9.52
CA TRP A 17 -3.25 -10.49 8.55
C TRP A 17 -4.76 -10.68 8.56
N ASN A 18 -5.38 -10.58 7.37
CA ASN A 18 -6.80 -10.88 7.18
C ASN A 18 -6.94 -12.24 6.49
N GLU A 19 -7.29 -13.27 7.26
CA GLU A 19 -7.39 -14.64 6.79
C GLU A 19 -8.52 -14.82 5.76
N ASN A 20 -9.55 -13.98 5.81
CA ASN A 20 -10.70 -14.11 4.91
C ASN A 20 -10.38 -13.73 3.46
N VAL A 21 -9.47 -12.78 3.28
CA VAL A 21 -9.06 -12.29 1.96
C VAL A 21 -7.59 -12.55 1.66
N MET A 22 -6.87 -13.18 2.59
CA MET A 22 -5.48 -13.60 2.43
C MET A 22 -4.54 -12.43 2.07
N GLN A 23 -4.56 -11.38 2.91
CA GLN A 23 -3.71 -10.22 2.73
C GLN A 23 -3.36 -9.56 4.07
N TRP A 24 -2.26 -8.78 4.09
CA TRP A 24 -1.92 -7.90 5.19
C TRP A 24 -2.65 -6.57 5.04
N GLU A 25 -3.15 -6.02 6.15
CA GLU A 25 -3.94 -4.80 6.16
C GLU A 25 -3.47 -3.85 7.25
N ALA A 26 -3.46 -2.55 6.93
CA ALA A 26 -3.23 -1.48 7.89
C ALA A 26 -4.25 -0.38 7.62
N ILE A 27 -5.09 -0.07 8.61
CA ILE A 27 -6.23 0.85 8.46
C ILE A 27 -6.06 2.03 9.40
N PHE A 28 -6.27 3.23 8.87
CA PHE A 28 -6.16 4.50 9.61
C PHE A 28 -7.34 5.40 9.32
N ASP A 29 -7.62 6.31 10.24
CA ASP A 29 -8.55 7.41 9.97
C ASP A 29 -7.92 8.38 8.98
N LEU A 30 -8.78 8.93 8.10
CA LEU A 30 -8.39 9.96 7.12
C LEU A 30 -9.46 11.06 7.14
N PRO A 31 -9.53 11.86 8.22
CA PRO A 31 -10.58 12.87 8.35
C PRO A 31 -10.52 13.97 7.30
N GLU A 32 -9.36 14.17 6.66
CA GLU A 32 -9.17 15.12 5.57
C GLU A 32 -9.99 14.78 4.33
N LEU A 33 -10.36 13.49 4.16
CA LEU A 33 -11.19 13.05 3.04
C LEU A 33 -12.66 13.37 3.31
N THR A 34 -13.09 14.53 2.86
CA THR A 34 -14.49 14.98 2.98
C THR A 34 -15.35 14.32 1.89
N GLU A 35 -16.68 14.38 2.09
CA GLU A 35 -17.63 13.92 1.07
C GLU A 35 -17.40 14.61 -0.28
N PHE A 36 -17.19 15.94 -0.26
CA PHE A 36 -16.95 16.70 -1.46
C PHE A 36 -15.71 16.21 -2.21
N ILE A 37 -14.60 16.00 -1.51
CA ILE A 37 -13.37 15.52 -2.13
C ILE A 37 -13.55 14.11 -2.67
N TYR A 38 -14.23 13.25 -1.92
CA TYR A 38 -14.46 11.87 -2.34
C TYR A 38 -15.31 11.80 -3.62
N GLU A 39 -16.34 12.61 -3.73
CA GLU A 39 -17.26 12.59 -4.87
C GLU A 39 -16.82 13.46 -6.04
N GLN A 40 -16.18 14.59 -5.79
CA GLN A 40 -15.88 15.60 -6.81
C GLN A 40 -14.39 15.79 -7.06
N GLY A 41 -13.55 15.22 -6.23
CA GLY A 41 -12.10 15.35 -6.34
C GLY A 41 -11.41 14.06 -6.77
N ALA A 42 -10.13 13.98 -6.44
CA ALA A 42 -9.32 12.80 -6.72
C ALA A 42 -8.42 12.47 -5.53
N GLN A 43 -8.10 11.19 -5.41
CA GLN A 43 -7.19 10.68 -4.38
C GLN A 43 -6.07 9.93 -5.09
N LEU A 44 -4.83 10.24 -4.75
CA LEU A 44 -3.64 9.56 -5.23
C LEU A 44 -2.82 9.08 -4.05
N GLY A 45 -2.29 7.88 -4.16
CA GLY A 45 -1.41 7.32 -3.14
C GLY A 45 -0.08 6.91 -3.74
N TYR A 46 1.01 7.20 -3.00
CA TYR A 46 2.38 6.83 -3.38
C TYR A 46 3.04 6.11 -2.22
N VAL A 47 3.85 5.10 -2.54
CA VAL A 47 4.77 4.47 -1.59
C VAL A 47 6.19 4.91 -1.90
N PHE A 48 6.98 5.18 -0.85
CA PHE A 48 8.40 5.49 -0.97
C PHE A 48 9.19 4.19 -0.92
N ILE A 49 10.00 3.94 -1.95
CA ILE A 49 10.83 2.75 -2.07
C ILE A 49 12.30 3.17 -2.18
N GLY A 50 13.16 2.57 -1.37
CA GLY A 50 14.57 2.87 -1.32
C GLY A 50 14.95 3.80 -0.18
N GLU A 51 16.20 4.24 -0.17
CA GLU A 51 16.77 5.08 0.88
C GLU A 51 16.80 6.54 0.45
N GLN A 52 16.24 7.42 1.28
CA GLN A 52 16.20 8.85 1.02
C GLN A 52 17.60 9.43 0.78
N GLY A 53 17.73 10.18 -0.32
CA GLY A 53 18.99 10.80 -0.70
C GLY A 53 19.97 9.87 -1.42
N VAL A 54 19.63 8.60 -1.60
CA VAL A 54 20.46 7.60 -2.28
C VAL A 54 19.75 7.06 -3.52
N ASP A 55 18.67 6.32 -3.34
CA ASP A 55 17.95 5.65 -4.42
C ASP A 55 16.44 5.67 -4.25
N GLU A 56 15.93 6.47 -3.31
CA GLU A 56 14.50 6.54 -3.03
C GLU A 56 13.74 7.02 -4.26
N VAL A 57 12.64 6.31 -4.53
CA VAL A 57 11.65 6.69 -5.55
C VAL A 57 10.25 6.65 -4.94
N GLN A 58 9.35 7.45 -5.50
CA GLN A 58 7.94 7.41 -5.19
C GLN A 58 7.22 6.59 -6.26
N LYS A 59 6.52 5.56 -5.85
CA LYS A 59 5.75 4.70 -6.75
C LYS A 59 4.27 4.93 -6.53
N LEU A 60 3.55 5.23 -7.59
CA LEU A 60 2.10 5.34 -7.54
C LEU A 60 1.49 3.98 -7.20
N LEU A 61 0.55 3.97 -6.25
CA LEU A 61 -0.18 2.77 -5.90
C LEU A 61 -1.31 2.47 -6.90
N PRO A 62 -1.58 1.21 -7.24
CA PRO A 62 -0.95 0.00 -6.70
C PRO A 62 0.47 -0.22 -7.25
N TYR A 63 1.36 -0.67 -6.38
CA TYR A 63 2.74 -0.98 -6.71
C TYR A 63 2.98 -2.49 -6.64
N VAL A 64 3.55 -3.05 -7.68
CA VAL A 64 3.83 -4.49 -7.79
C VAL A 64 5.33 -4.71 -7.78
N GLU A 65 5.80 -5.56 -6.86
CA GLU A 65 7.19 -5.99 -6.77
C GLU A 65 7.28 -7.46 -7.11
N THR A 66 8.28 -7.83 -7.92
CA THR A 66 8.52 -9.23 -8.29
C THR A 66 9.68 -9.78 -7.47
N TYR A 67 9.50 -10.97 -6.90
CA TYR A 67 10.50 -11.66 -6.08
C TYR A 67 10.84 -13.02 -6.67
N TYR A 68 12.10 -13.39 -6.52
CA TYR A 68 12.57 -14.72 -6.88
C TYR A 68 12.23 -15.72 -5.76
N ALA A 69 11.62 -16.85 -6.12
CA ALA A 69 11.16 -17.87 -5.17
C ALA A 69 11.94 -19.20 -5.28
N GLY A 70 13.12 -19.17 -5.85
CA GLY A 70 13.91 -20.38 -6.09
C GLY A 70 13.68 -20.97 -7.47
N ASP A 71 14.19 -22.17 -7.70
CA ASP A 71 14.04 -22.89 -8.96
C ASP A 71 13.11 -24.08 -8.80
N ASP A 72 12.46 -24.49 -9.91
CA ASP A 72 11.72 -25.75 -9.95
C ASP A 72 12.68 -26.95 -10.06
N ASP A 73 12.11 -28.17 -10.15
CA ASP A 73 12.88 -29.41 -10.23
C ASP A 73 13.70 -29.54 -11.53
N PHE A 74 13.43 -28.69 -12.52
CA PHE A 74 14.11 -28.65 -13.81
C PHE A 74 15.12 -27.50 -13.93
N GLY A 75 15.36 -26.76 -12.84
CA GLY A 75 16.28 -25.63 -12.82
C GLY A 75 15.71 -24.33 -13.41
N ASN A 76 14.39 -24.25 -13.61
CA ASN A 76 13.74 -23.03 -14.08
C ASN A 76 13.43 -22.12 -12.90
N PRO A 77 13.71 -20.80 -13.01
CA PRO A 77 13.43 -19.86 -11.91
C PRO A 77 11.93 -19.69 -11.71
N LEU A 78 11.53 -19.63 -10.45
CA LEU A 78 10.17 -19.34 -10.01
C LEU A 78 10.10 -17.93 -9.45
N TYR A 79 9.03 -17.22 -9.78
CA TYR A 79 8.78 -15.87 -9.30
C TYR A 79 7.40 -15.74 -8.70
N PHE A 80 7.26 -14.81 -7.79
CA PHE A 80 5.96 -14.37 -7.28
C PHE A 80 5.95 -12.85 -7.19
N THR A 81 4.77 -12.26 -7.03
CA THR A 81 4.64 -10.82 -6.86
C THR A 81 3.94 -10.50 -5.54
N GLU A 82 4.28 -9.34 -4.99
CA GLU A 82 3.53 -8.71 -3.91
C GLU A 82 3.02 -7.37 -4.40
N THR A 83 1.74 -7.10 -4.16
CA THR A 83 1.10 -5.85 -4.54
C THR A 83 0.79 -5.04 -3.29
N ILE A 84 1.28 -3.80 -3.25
CA ILE A 84 0.90 -2.82 -2.24
C ILE A 84 -0.19 -1.95 -2.86
N SER A 85 -1.35 -1.91 -2.22
CA SER A 85 -2.51 -1.16 -2.71
C SER A 85 -3.15 -0.33 -1.60
N VAL A 86 -4.07 0.54 -1.98
CA VAL A 86 -4.74 1.46 -1.07
C VAL A 86 -6.22 1.58 -1.45
N ASP A 87 -7.07 1.60 -0.42
CA ASP A 87 -8.48 1.94 -0.55
C ASP A 87 -8.79 3.20 0.25
N TYR A 88 -9.61 4.05 -0.33
CA TYR A 88 -10.13 5.25 0.32
C TYR A 88 -11.63 5.06 0.56
N GLN A 89 -12.05 5.24 1.79
CA GLN A 89 -13.47 5.10 2.13
C GLN A 89 -13.97 6.37 2.81
N PHE A 90 -14.99 6.98 2.22
CA PHE A 90 -15.70 8.06 2.87
C PHE A 90 -16.53 7.53 4.03
N GLY A 91 -16.50 8.26 5.12
CA GLY A 91 -17.26 7.93 6.32
C GLY A 91 -17.11 9.03 7.37
N ASN A 92 -17.55 8.73 8.59
CA ASN A 92 -17.42 9.65 9.71
C ASN A 92 -16.80 8.93 10.92
N PRO A 93 -15.43 8.90 10.98
CA PRO A 93 -14.48 9.51 10.04
C PRO A 93 -14.30 8.69 8.76
N SER A 94 -13.78 9.33 7.70
CA SER A 94 -13.26 8.62 6.54
C SER A 94 -12.04 7.80 6.93
N THR A 95 -11.76 6.74 6.18
CA THR A 95 -10.63 5.84 6.45
C THR A 95 -9.79 5.60 5.21
N ILE A 96 -8.56 5.21 5.44
CA ILE A 96 -7.63 4.74 4.41
C ILE A 96 -7.12 3.37 4.84
N ALA A 97 -7.07 2.44 3.91
CA ALA A 97 -6.56 1.10 4.15
C ALA A 97 -5.45 0.78 3.17
N PHE A 98 -4.32 0.32 3.68
CA PHE A 98 -3.21 -0.19 2.88
C PHE A 98 -3.20 -1.70 2.94
N PHE A 99 -2.85 -2.34 1.81
CA PHE A 99 -2.84 -3.79 1.67
C PHE A 99 -1.53 -4.27 1.07
N ILE A 100 -1.09 -5.44 1.51
CA ILE A 100 -0.02 -6.19 0.84
C ILE A 100 -0.56 -7.57 0.54
N LYS A 101 -0.60 -7.93 -0.75
CA LYS A 101 -1.14 -9.21 -1.21
C LYS A 101 -0.13 -9.94 -2.07
N ASP A 102 0.11 -11.19 -1.71
CA ASP A 102 0.98 -12.11 -2.46
C ASP A 102 0.21 -12.74 -3.62
N SER A 103 0.85 -12.91 -4.78
CA SER A 103 0.23 -13.52 -5.95
C SER A 103 -0.20 -14.99 -5.74
N GLN A 104 0.44 -15.66 -4.78
CA GLN A 104 0.11 -17.03 -4.40
C GLN A 104 -0.79 -17.09 -3.16
N LEU A 105 -1.25 -15.93 -2.68
CA LEU A 105 -2.05 -15.78 -1.46
C LEU A 105 -1.34 -16.29 -0.19
N ALA A 106 -0.01 -16.29 -0.22
CA ALA A 106 0.79 -16.72 0.92
C ALA A 106 0.81 -15.66 2.01
N LYS A 107 0.85 -16.12 3.27
CA LYS A 107 1.12 -15.27 4.41
C LYS A 107 2.63 -15.13 4.58
N ASP A 108 3.26 -14.26 3.79
CA ASP A 108 4.68 -14.00 3.87
C ASP A 108 4.98 -13.16 5.14
N PRO A 109 5.71 -13.71 6.12
CA PRO A 109 6.00 -12.99 7.35
C PRO A 109 6.97 -11.82 7.15
N ASP A 110 7.68 -11.78 6.02
CA ASP A 110 8.63 -10.72 5.70
C ASP A 110 7.99 -9.57 4.89
N ALA A 111 6.75 -9.75 4.43
CA ALA A 111 6.04 -8.71 3.69
C ALA A 111 5.73 -7.46 4.52
N PRO A 112 5.26 -7.58 5.79
CA PRO A 112 5.05 -6.41 6.64
C PRO A 112 6.35 -5.73 6.99
N GLN A 113 6.59 -4.56 6.41
CA GLN A 113 7.74 -3.71 6.68
C GLN A 113 7.26 -2.33 7.10
N LEU A 114 8.16 -1.48 7.55
CA LEU A 114 7.89 -0.06 7.70
C LEU A 114 7.82 0.54 6.29
N TYR A 115 6.68 1.14 5.94
CA TYR A 115 6.51 1.87 4.70
C TYR A 115 6.07 3.30 4.97
N ASN A 116 6.61 4.24 4.19
CA ASN A 116 6.15 5.62 4.16
C ASN A 116 5.27 5.80 2.93
N PHE A 117 4.12 6.42 3.13
CA PHE A 117 3.15 6.70 2.07
C PHE A 117 2.88 8.20 1.99
N ARG A 118 2.60 8.66 0.79
CA ARG A 118 2.09 10.01 0.55
C ARG A 118 0.73 9.91 -0.11
N ILE A 119 -0.25 10.60 0.48
CA ILE A 119 -1.60 10.69 -0.05
C ILE A 119 -1.81 12.11 -0.52
N VAL A 120 -2.32 12.26 -1.74
CA VAL A 120 -2.65 13.56 -2.32
C VAL A 120 -4.15 13.59 -2.57
N LEU A 121 -4.82 14.54 -1.96
CA LEU A 121 -6.23 14.85 -2.20
C LEU A 121 -6.28 16.10 -3.06
N ILE A 122 -7.06 16.05 -4.14
CA ILE A 122 -7.16 17.14 -5.12
C ILE A 122 -8.63 17.47 -5.35
N TRP A 123 -8.96 18.75 -5.34
CA TRP A 123 -10.33 19.18 -5.63
C TRP A 123 -10.44 20.62 -6.15
#